data_8800eb1dba1734bdedf3a3c0739f501e
#
_entry.id   8800eb1dba1734bdedf3a3c0739f501e
#
_cell.length_a   1.000
_cell.length_b   1.000
_cell.length_c   1.000
_cell.angle_alpha   90.00
_cell.angle_beta   90.00
_cell.angle_gamma   90.00
#
_symmetry.space_group_name_H-M   'P 1'
#
loop_
_entity.id
_entity.type
_entity.pdbx_description
1 polymer ?
#
loop_
_entity_poly.entity_id
_entity_poly.type
_entity_poly.pdbx_seq_one_letter_code
_entity_poly.pdbx_strand_id
1 'polypeptide(L)'
;MGLSTRGALSTWDVLREHGVARRDFLRFCTVTTAVMGLDASYVSAVTRALETKPRIPVLWLHGLECTCCSESFIRSAHPLVQDVILNMISLDYDDTLQAAAGHQAEEIRKQVMRDHPGEYVLAVEGNAPLKDDGVYCTVAGEAFKDILEETAERARFVIAWGSCATNGCVQAAAPNPTGAVPVHELVHDKPIVNVPGCPPIAEVMTGVLTHVLTFGRLPELDRTGRPKNFYGQRIHDKC
;
A
#
# COMPACT_ATOMS: atom_id res chain seq x y z
N MET A 1 10.77 -12.61 -22.31
CA MET A 1 9.42 -12.73 -22.87
C MET A 1 8.49 -11.94 -21.94
N GLY A 2 7.92 -10.88 -22.46
CA GLY A 2 7.46 -9.64 -21.85
C GLY A 2 6.62 -9.66 -20.56
N LEU A 3 7.14 -9.07 -19.53
CA LEU A 3 6.41 -8.56 -18.35
C LEU A 3 5.57 -7.29 -18.65
N SER A 4 5.71 -6.76 -19.88
CA SER A 4 5.18 -5.43 -20.28
C SER A 4 3.67 -5.32 -20.48
N THR A 5 2.86 -6.40 -20.42
CA THR A 5 1.44 -6.31 -20.75
C THR A 5 0.47 -6.36 -19.56
N ARG A 6 0.92 -6.79 -18.38
CA ARG A 6 0.03 -6.90 -17.21
C ARG A 6 -0.41 -5.55 -16.63
N GLY A 7 0.42 -4.51 -16.71
CA GLY A 7 0.10 -3.17 -16.24
C GLY A 7 -0.91 -2.39 -17.11
N ALA A 8 -1.11 -2.80 -18.36
CA ALA A 8 -1.98 -2.08 -19.30
C ALA A 8 -3.48 -2.46 -19.18
N LEU A 9 -3.81 -3.58 -18.53
CA LEU A 9 -5.20 -4.03 -18.37
C LEU A 9 -5.89 -3.32 -17.21
N SER A 10 -7.16 -2.96 -17.40
CA SER A 10 -8.02 -2.47 -16.32
C SER A 10 -8.48 -3.62 -15.41
N THR A 11 -9.00 -3.28 -14.23
CA THR A 11 -9.64 -4.27 -13.33
C THR A 11 -10.77 -5.02 -14.05
N TRP A 12 -11.60 -4.30 -14.82
CA TRP A 12 -12.69 -4.91 -15.57
C TRP A 12 -12.17 -5.89 -16.63
N ASP A 13 -11.11 -5.55 -17.36
CA ASP A 13 -10.56 -6.44 -18.38
C ASP A 13 -10.13 -7.77 -17.76
N VAL A 14 -9.42 -7.73 -16.63
CA VAL A 14 -8.97 -8.92 -15.92
C VAL A 14 -10.15 -9.75 -15.40
N LEU A 15 -11.12 -9.14 -14.74
CA LEU A 15 -12.30 -9.84 -14.23
C LEU A 15 -13.13 -10.47 -15.35
N ARG A 16 -13.27 -9.77 -16.48
CA ARG A 16 -13.98 -10.29 -17.66
C ARG A 16 -13.27 -11.50 -18.27
N GLU A 17 -11.95 -11.50 -18.33
CA GLU A 17 -11.17 -12.66 -18.79
C GLU A 17 -11.37 -13.88 -17.88
N HIS A 18 -11.60 -13.66 -16.58
CA HIS A 18 -11.96 -14.71 -15.63
C HIS A 18 -13.45 -15.08 -15.61
N GLY A 19 -14.25 -14.57 -16.55
CA GLY A 19 -15.65 -14.92 -16.71
C GLY A 19 -16.62 -14.22 -15.74
N VAL A 20 -16.20 -13.15 -15.06
CA VAL A 20 -17.05 -12.37 -14.16
C VAL A 20 -18.12 -11.63 -14.97
N ALA A 21 -19.40 -11.81 -14.60
CA ALA A 21 -20.51 -11.14 -15.26
C ALA A 21 -20.53 -9.64 -14.91
N ARG A 22 -21.04 -8.82 -15.86
CA ARG A 22 -21.16 -7.35 -15.66
C ARG A 22 -21.91 -6.98 -14.38
N ARG A 23 -22.97 -7.70 -14.06
CA ARG A 23 -23.76 -7.47 -12.84
C ARG A 23 -22.94 -7.65 -11.58
N ASP A 24 -22.09 -8.68 -11.54
CA ASP A 24 -21.27 -8.98 -10.36
C ASP A 24 -20.12 -7.97 -10.22
N PHE A 25 -19.56 -7.51 -11.34
CA PHE A 25 -18.63 -6.38 -11.35
C PHE A 25 -19.26 -5.09 -10.78
N LEU A 26 -20.50 -4.76 -11.15
CA LEU A 26 -21.20 -3.59 -10.60
C LEU A 26 -21.48 -3.73 -9.10
N ARG A 27 -21.82 -4.94 -8.64
CA ARG A 27 -21.93 -5.21 -7.19
C ARG A 27 -20.59 -5.02 -6.47
N PHE A 28 -19.52 -5.55 -7.05
CA PHE A 28 -18.17 -5.35 -6.55
C PHE A 28 -17.83 -3.85 -6.43
N CYS A 29 -18.08 -3.04 -7.47
CA CYS A 29 -17.87 -1.59 -7.42
C CYS A 29 -18.68 -0.90 -6.32
N THR A 30 -19.91 -1.34 -6.08
CA THR A 30 -20.77 -0.79 -5.03
C THR A 30 -20.21 -1.09 -3.64
N VAL A 31 -19.84 -2.33 -3.36
CA VAL A 31 -19.23 -2.73 -2.08
C VAL A 31 -17.89 -2.02 -1.88
N THR A 32 -17.05 -1.98 -2.90
CA THR A 32 -15.77 -1.27 -2.89
C THR A 32 -15.94 0.21 -2.55
N THR A 33 -16.98 0.87 -3.09
CA THR A 33 -17.29 2.27 -2.77
C THR A 33 -17.62 2.42 -1.28
N ALA A 34 -18.42 1.52 -0.72
CA ALA A 34 -18.78 1.54 0.70
C ALA A 34 -17.55 1.29 1.60
N VAL A 35 -16.68 0.36 1.24
CA VAL A 35 -15.42 0.07 1.97
C VAL A 35 -14.48 1.28 1.99
N MET A 36 -14.44 2.07 0.92
CA MET A 36 -13.70 3.35 0.91
C MET A 36 -14.31 4.43 1.82
N GLY A 37 -15.43 4.16 2.47
CA GLY A 37 -16.15 5.15 3.30
C GLY A 37 -16.78 6.26 2.46
N LEU A 38 -17.11 6.00 1.21
CA LEU A 38 -17.68 6.98 0.28
C LEU A 38 -19.20 6.81 0.16
N ASP A 39 -19.87 7.92 -0.16
CA ASP A 39 -21.30 7.93 -0.45
C ASP A 39 -21.63 7.18 -1.74
N ALA A 40 -22.85 6.65 -1.85
CA ALA A 40 -23.31 5.88 -3.01
C ALA A 40 -23.23 6.67 -4.35
N SER A 41 -23.23 7.99 -4.32
CA SER A 41 -23.04 8.83 -5.50
C SER A 41 -21.69 8.62 -6.19
N TYR A 42 -20.68 8.09 -5.49
CA TYR A 42 -19.37 7.78 -6.05
C TYR A 42 -19.31 6.44 -6.80
N VAL A 43 -20.33 5.58 -6.72
CA VAL A 43 -20.32 4.25 -7.38
C VAL A 43 -20.04 4.37 -8.88
N SER A 44 -20.62 5.33 -9.56
CA SER A 44 -20.40 5.54 -11.00
C SER A 44 -18.95 5.95 -11.32
N ALA A 45 -18.34 6.76 -10.47
CA ALA A 45 -16.94 7.18 -10.62
C ALA A 45 -15.98 6.02 -10.35
N VAL A 46 -16.24 5.23 -9.32
CA VAL A 46 -15.49 4.01 -8.99
C VAL A 46 -15.58 3.00 -10.12
N THR A 47 -16.81 2.73 -10.60
CA THR A 47 -17.04 1.82 -11.74
C THR A 47 -16.23 2.25 -12.97
N ARG A 48 -16.33 3.52 -13.36
CA ARG A 48 -15.58 4.04 -14.51
C ARG A 48 -14.07 3.91 -14.33
N ALA A 49 -13.55 4.20 -13.14
CA ALA A 49 -12.13 4.09 -12.89
C ALA A 49 -11.64 2.64 -13.02
N LEU A 50 -12.34 1.68 -12.41
CA LEU A 50 -11.99 0.27 -12.47
C LEU A 50 -12.21 -0.36 -13.87
N GLU A 51 -13.02 0.28 -14.71
CA GLU A 51 -13.22 -0.14 -16.11
C GLU A 51 -12.13 0.35 -17.06
N THR A 52 -11.58 1.54 -16.81
CA THR A 52 -10.81 2.23 -17.85
C THR A 52 -9.35 2.50 -17.47
N LYS A 53 -9.03 2.51 -16.17
CA LYS A 53 -7.65 2.77 -15.72
C LYS A 53 -6.84 1.48 -15.68
N PRO A 54 -5.58 1.53 -16.13
CA PRO A 54 -4.66 0.43 -15.92
C PRO A 54 -4.41 0.22 -14.43
N ARG A 55 -4.03 -1.00 -14.06
CA ARG A 55 -3.63 -1.32 -12.70
C ARG A 55 -2.34 -0.58 -12.36
N ILE A 56 -2.29 -0.02 -11.16
CA ILE A 56 -1.12 0.73 -10.69
C ILE A 56 -0.10 -0.26 -10.11
N PRO A 57 1.19 -0.14 -10.46
CA PRO A 57 2.25 -0.90 -9.82
C PRO A 57 2.34 -0.56 -8.33
N VAL A 58 2.50 -1.58 -7.50
CA VAL A 58 2.70 -1.45 -6.05
C VAL A 58 3.99 -2.16 -5.68
N LEU A 59 4.87 -1.44 -5.02
CA LEU A 59 6.04 -1.96 -4.36
C LEU A 59 5.78 -1.94 -2.85
N TRP A 60 5.83 -3.10 -2.20
CA TRP A 60 5.58 -3.24 -0.76
C TRP A 60 6.88 -3.61 -0.07
N LEU A 61 7.35 -2.73 0.79
CA LEU A 61 8.59 -2.90 1.53
C LEU A 61 8.32 -3.27 3.00
N HIS A 62 9.15 -4.15 3.53
CA HIS A 62 9.11 -4.64 4.91
C HIS A 62 10.37 -4.23 5.68
N GLY A 63 10.21 -3.36 6.69
CA GLY A 63 11.29 -2.92 7.57
C GLY A 63 11.33 -3.70 8.88
N LEU A 64 11.65 -3.02 10.00
CA LEU A 64 11.50 -3.61 11.33
C LEU A 64 10.01 -3.71 11.66
N GLU A 65 9.47 -4.92 11.60
CA GLU A 65 8.05 -5.19 11.71
C GLU A 65 7.76 -6.61 12.23
N CYS A 66 6.50 -7.00 12.31
CA CYS A 66 6.06 -8.30 12.77
C CYS A 66 5.11 -9.00 11.76
N THR A 67 5.05 -8.53 10.52
CA THR A 67 4.18 -9.02 9.42
C THR A 67 2.67 -8.88 9.70
N CYS A 68 2.28 -8.30 10.85
CA CYS A 68 0.86 -8.23 11.21
C CYS A 68 0.03 -7.32 10.29
N CYS A 69 0.61 -6.32 9.63
CA CYS A 69 -0.15 -5.49 8.70
C CYS A 69 -0.47 -6.29 7.43
N SER A 70 0.49 -7.03 6.88
CA SER A 70 0.26 -7.98 5.77
C SER A 70 -0.75 -9.06 6.16
N GLU A 71 -0.64 -9.63 7.36
CA GLU A 71 -1.62 -10.58 7.90
C GLU A 71 -3.03 -9.97 8.02
N SER A 72 -3.13 -8.72 8.46
CA SER A 72 -4.41 -8.01 8.51
C SER A 72 -4.97 -7.79 7.11
N PHE A 73 -4.14 -7.31 6.18
CA PHE A 73 -4.53 -7.08 4.79
C PHE A 73 -5.08 -8.34 4.12
N ILE A 74 -4.42 -9.50 4.33
CA ILE A 74 -4.86 -10.80 3.80
C ILE A 74 -6.25 -11.20 4.33
N ARG A 75 -6.64 -10.72 5.51
CA ARG A 75 -7.96 -11.02 6.13
C ARG A 75 -9.10 -10.13 5.66
N SER A 76 -8.86 -9.20 4.73
CA SER A 76 -9.93 -8.36 4.21
C SER A 76 -11.07 -9.20 3.63
N ALA A 77 -12.28 -8.93 4.10
CA ALA A 77 -13.49 -9.62 3.64
C ALA A 77 -14.11 -8.94 2.41
N HIS A 78 -13.90 -7.60 2.27
CA HIS A 78 -14.45 -6.82 1.16
C HIS A 78 -13.58 -5.59 0.83
N PRO A 79 -13.01 -5.48 -0.38
CA PRO A 79 -12.84 -6.59 -1.34
C PRO A 79 -11.95 -7.68 -0.75
N LEU A 80 -12.12 -8.90 -1.19
CA LEU A 80 -11.21 -9.98 -0.81
C LEU A 80 -9.79 -9.63 -1.27
N VAL A 81 -8.78 -9.98 -0.48
CA VAL A 81 -7.38 -9.69 -0.82
C VAL A 81 -6.98 -10.22 -2.19
N GLN A 82 -7.47 -11.40 -2.56
CA GLN A 82 -7.25 -11.98 -3.89
C GLN A 82 -7.78 -11.07 -5.01
N ASP A 83 -8.94 -10.41 -4.81
CA ASP A 83 -9.49 -9.48 -5.80
C ASP A 83 -8.62 -8.23 -5.91
N VAL A 84 -8.08 -7.75 -4.79
CA VAL A 84 -7.15 -6.61 -4.78
C VAL A 84 -5.86 -6.97 -5.50
N ILE A 85 -5.17 -8.03 -5.08
CA ILE A 85 -3.85 -8.40 -5.59
C ILE A 85 -3.91 -8.85 -7.06
N LEU A 86 -4.90 -9.69 -7.41
CA LEU A 86 -4.96 -10.28 -8.75
C LEU A 86 -5.62 -9.35 -9.78
N ASN A 87 -6.58 -8.52 -9.34
CA ASN A 87 -7.44 -7.79 -10.27
C ASN A 87 -7.28 -6.27 -10.21
N MET A 88 -6.95 -5.68 -9.04
CA MET A 88 -6.99 -4.22 -8.87
C MET A 88 -5.61 -3.57 -8.91
N ILE A 89 -4.57 -4.22 -8.39
CA ILE A 89 -3.21 -3.72 -8.40
C ILE A 89 -2.30 -4.60 -9.27
N SER A 90 -1.13 -4.09 -9.61
CA SER A 90 0.01 -4.91 -9.99
C SER A 90 0.94 -4.95 -8.79
N LEU A 91 0.86 -6.00 -7.98
CA LEU A 91 1.80 -6.20 -6.86
C LEU A 91 3.09 -6.75 -7.46
N ASP A 92 4.04 -5.85 -7.73
CA ASP A 92 5.25 -6.19 -8.49
C ASP A 92 6.42 -6.54 -7.57
N TYR A 93 6.38 -6.07 -6.33
CA TYR A 93 7.35 -6.43 -5.30
C TYR A 93 6.67 -6.52 -3.92
N ASP A 94 6.90 -7.63 -3.24
CA ASP A 94 6.53 -7.89 -1.85
C ASP A 94 7.37 -9.08 -1.38
N ASP A 95 8.39 -8.85 -0.58
CA ASP A 95 9.37 -9.87 -0.18
C ASP A 95 8.80 -10.94 0.76
N THR A 96 7.60 -10.74 1.31
CA THR A 96 6.90 -11.77 2.11
C THR A 96 5.95 -12.65 1.29
N LEU A 97 5.40 -12.15 0.17
CA LEU A 97 4.40 -12.86 -0.63
C LEU A 97 4.94 -13.34 -1.99
N GLN A 98 6.00 -12.75 -2.51
CA GLN A 98 6.56 -13.12 -3.80
C GLN A 98 7.36 -14.43 -3.76
N ALA A 99 7.43 -15.13 -4.89
CA ALA A 99 8.21 -16.37 -5.00
C ALA A 99 9.73 -16.11 -5.19
N ALA A 100 10.11 -14.97 -5.76
CA ALA A 100 11.50 -14.57 -5.93
C ALA A 100 12.12 -14.10 -4.62
N ALA A 101 13.44 -14.26 -4.45
CA ALA A 101 14.16 -13.82 -3.27
C ALA A 101 15.55 -13.26 -3.64
N GLY A 102 16.14 -12.47 -2.74
CA GLY A 102 17.49 -11.92 -2.88
C GLY A 102 17.65 -11.04 -4.11
N HIS A 103 18.79 -11.12 -4.78
CA HIS A 103 19.14 -10.24 -5.91
C HIS A 103 18.12 -10.25 -7.06
N GLN A 104 17.46 -11.39 -7.30
CA GLN A 104 16.45 -11.48 -8.34
C GLN A 104 15.21 -10.64 -8.01
N ALA A 105 14.77 -10.67 -6.76
CA ALA A 105 13.66 -9.85 -6.29
C ALA A 105 13.99 -8.35 -6.36
N GLU A 106 15.19 -7.98 -5.89
CA GLU A 106 15.67 -6.59 -5.93
C GLU A 106 15.80 -6.05 -7.35
N GLU A 107 16.23 -6.88 -8.32
CA GLU A 107 16.27 -6.44 -9.71
C GLU A 107 14.86 -6.15 -10.26
N ILE A 108 13.85 -6.91 -9.88
CA ILE A 108 12.45 -6.63 -10.25
C ILE A 108 12.00 -5.29 -9.64
N ARG A 109 12.27 -5.04 -8.36
CA ARG A 109 11.98 -3.76 -7.71
C ARG A 109 12.62 -2.59 -8.48
N LYS A 110 13.92 -2.68 -8.73
CA LYS A 110 14.69 -1.66 -9.47
C LYS A 110 14.19 -1.50 -10.92
N GLN A 111 13.72 -2.57 -11.56
CA GLN A 111 13.13 -2.50 -12.89
C GLN A 111 11.81 -1.73 -12.89
N VAL A 112 10.90 -2.00 -11.95
CA VAL A 112 9.64 -1.27 -11.82
C VAL A 112 9.89 0.22 -11.60
N MET A 113 10.87 0.57 -10.78
CA MET A 113 11.27 1.97 -10.55
C MET A 113 11.78 2.66 -11.83
N ARG A 114 12.47 1.94 -12.72
CA ARG A 114 12.93 2.44 -14.02
C ARG A 114 11.80 2.59 -15.03
N ASP A 115 10.89 1.60 -15.07
CA ASP A 115 9.86 1.50 -16.10
C ASP A 115 8.64 2.40 -15.77
N HIS A 116 8.38 2.68 -14.47
CA HIS A 116 7.22 3.40 -13.97
C HIS A 116 7.57 4.58 -13.03
N PRO A 117 8.52 5.48 -13.39
CA PRO A 117 8.93 6.57 -12.51
C PRO A 117 7.78 7.56 -12.26
N GLY A 118 7.42 7.75 -10.99
CA GLY A 118 6.29 8.61 -10.60
C GLY A 118 4.91 8.01 -10.83
N GLU A 119 4.81 6.73 -11.18
CA GLU A 119 3.55 6.06 -11.46
C GLU A 119 3.20 4.98 -10.42
N TYR A 120 4.17 4.39 -9.74
CA TYR A 120 3.94 3.36 -8.74
C TYR A 120 3.62 3.92 -7.35
N VAL A 121 2.92 3.14 -6.57
CA VAL A 121 2.66 3.37 -5.14
C VAL A 121 3.67 2.58 -4.31
N LEU A 122 4.30 3.25 -3.36
CA LEU A 122 5.15 2.61 -2.37
C LEU A 122 4.34 2.33 -1.10
N ALA A 123 4.16 1.07 -0.76
CA ALA A 123 3.61 0.61 0.51
C ALA A 123 4.76 0.24 1.45
N VAL A 124 4.72 0.71 2.67
CA VAL A 124 5.78 0.43 3.66
C VAL A 124 5.17 -0.12 4.93
N GLU A 125 5.58 -1.31 5.31
CA GLU A 125 5.30 -1.94 6.60
C GLU A 125 6.57 -1.93 7.45
N GLY A 126 6.45 -1.58 8.73
CA GLY A 126 7.63 -1.47 9.60
C GLY A 126 8.31 -0.11 9.57
N ASN A 127 9.40 -0.02 10.29
CA ASN A 127 10.22 1.18 10.41
C ASN A 127 11.69 0.92 10.06
N ALA A 128 12.48 1.97 9.93
CA ALA A 128 13.88 1.85 9.55
C ALA A 128 14.80 2.09 10.77
N PRO A 129 15.75 1.20 11.06
CA PRO A 129 16.81 1.46 12.01
C PRO A 129 17.86 2.38 11.40
N LEU A 130 18.33 3.40 12.14
CA LEU A 130 19.37 4.31 11.68
C LEU A 130 20.73 4.05 12.32
N LYS A 131 20.74 3.44 13.51
CA LYS A 131 21.98 3.20 14.25
C LYS A 131 22.87 2.19 13.50
N ASP A 132 24.17 2.36 13.65
CA ASP A 132 25.19 1.51 13.05
C ASP A 132 24.97 1.30 11.54
N ASP A 133 24.60 2.40 10.86
CA ASP A 133 24.31 2.46 9.43
C ASP A 133 23.16 1.56 8.95
N GLY A 134 22.19 1.29 9.84
CA GLY A 134 20.98 0.54 9.49
C GLY A 134 21.15 -0.97 9.47
N VAL A 135 22.26 -1.51 9.97
CA VAL A 135 22.60 -2.95 9.94
C VAL A 135 21.55 -3.86 10.60
N TYR A 136 20.68 -3.32 11.43
CA TYR A 136 19.65 -4.09 12.15
C TYR A 136 18.46 -4.51 11.28
N CYS A 137 18.36 -4.00 10.05
CA CYS A 137 17.37 -4.45 9.06
C CYS A 137 17.99 -4.36 7.67
N THR A 138 18.25 -5.53 7.08
CA THR A 138 18.85 -5.65 5.75
C THR A 138 18.04 -6.59 4.87
N VAL A 139 17.87 -6.22 3.60
CA VAL A 139 17.21 -7.04 2.57
C VAL A 139 18.19 -7.21 1.42
N ALA A 140 18.44 -8.47 1.02
CA ALA A 140 19.43 -8.83 0.00
C ALA A 140 20.82 -8.22 0.21
N GLY A 141 21.20 -7.93 1.49
CA GLY A 141 22.50 -7.34 1.86
C GLY A 141 22.54 -5.81 1.84
N GLU A 142 21.47 -5.12 1.44
CA GLU A 142 21.33 -3.66 1.48
C GLU A 142 20.59 -3.24 2.77
N ALA A 143 20.95 -2.12 3.39
CA ALA A 143 20.23 -1.60 4.55
C ALA A 143 18.83 -1.11 4.16
N PHE A 144 17.83 -1.47 4.95
CA PHE A 144 16.44 -1.10 4.65
C PHE A 144 16.23 0.41 4.51
N LYS A 145 16.93 1.23 5.30
CA LYS A 145 16.87 2.69 5.19
C LYS A 145 17.21 3.18 3.77
N ASP A 146 18.26 2.61 3.16
CA ASP A 146 18.72 3.00 1.83
C ASP A 146 17.75 2.50 0.75
N ILE A 147 17.21 1.29 0.91
CA ILE A 147 16.17 0.73 0.05
C ILE A 147 14.91 1.60 0.10
N LEU A 148 14.51 2.05 1.29
CA LEU A 148 13.33 2.92 1.48
C LEU A 148 13.51 4.27 0.79
N GLU A 149 14.63 4.94 1.02
CA GLU A 149 14.93 6.23 0.40
C GLU A 149 15.00 6.13 -1.12
N GLU A 150 15.76 5.15 -1.66
CA GLU A 150 15.85 4.90 -3.10
C GLU A 150 14.48 4.64 -3.73
N THR A 151 13.65 3.80 -3.10
CA THR A 151 12.36 3.44 -3.64
C THR A 151 11.36 4.59 -3.54
N ALA A 152 11.42 5.39 -2.47
CA ALA A 152 10.54 6.53 -2.28
C ALA A 152 10.83 7.66 -3.28
N GLU A 153 12.09 7.86 -3.69
CA GLU A 153 12.50 8.97 -4.59
C GLU A 153 11.65 9.06 -5.85
N ARG A 154 11.26 7.94 -6.43
CA ARG A 154 10.47 7.87 -7.67
C ARG A 154 9.03 7.43 -7.48
N ALA A 155 8.60 7.20 -6.24
CA ALA A 155 7.21 6.84 -5.96
C ALA A 155 6.26 8.03 -6.22
N ARG A 156 5.03 7.73 -6.62
CA ARG A 156 3.97 8.71 -6.75
C ARG A 156 3.49 9.20 -5.38
N PHE A 157 3.27 8.26 -4.46
CA PHE A 157 2.99 8.49 -3.04
C PHE A 157 3.44 7.30 -2.22
N VAL A 158 3.51 7.51 -0.92
CA VAL A 158 3.86 6.48 0.06
C VAL A 158 2.67 6.20 0.95
N ILE A 159 2.41 4.93 1.23
CA ILE A 159 1.44 4.49 2.23
C ILE A 159 2.21 3.82 3.36
N ALA A 160 2.16 4.41 4.55
CA ALA A 160 2.77 3.85 5.75
C ALA A 160 1.74 2.99 6.49
N TRP A 161 1.94 1.66 6.46
CA TRP A 161 1.07 0.69 7.11
C TRP A 161 1.47 0.43 8.55
N GLY A 162 0.51 0.57 9.43
CA GLY A 162 0.66 0.22 10.83
C GLY A 162 1.39 1.27 11.68
N SER A 163 1.38 1.04 12.99
CA SER A 163 2.01 1.94 13.95
C SER A 163 3.54 1.97 13.82
N CYS A 164 4.15 0.89 13.33
CA CYS A 164 5.60 0.86 13.12
C CYS A 164 6.02 1.87 12.05
N ALA A 165 5.39 1.83 10.87
CA ALA A 165 5.70 2.76 9.78
C ALA A 165 5.28 4.20 10.08
N THR A 166 4.16 4.40 10.80
CA THR A 166 3.58 5.74 11.01
C THR A 166 4.18 6.51 12.18
N ASN A 167 4.61 5.83 13.25
CA ASN A 167 5.13 6.49 14.47
C ASN A 167 6.22 5.70 15.20
N GLY A 168 6.78 4.66 14.59
CA GLY A 168 7.90 3.88 15.13
C GLY A 168 7.52 2.77 16.12
N CYS A 169 6.31 2.80 16.71
CA CYS A 169 5.77 1.78 17.60
C CYS A 169 6.74 1.32 18.71
N VAL A 170 6.73 0.02 19.04
CA VAL A 170 7.55 -0.55 20.12
C VAL A 170 9.06 -0.48 19.81
N GLN A 171 9.44 -0.55 18.55
CA GLN A 171 10.86 -0.52 18.14
C GLN A 171 11.49 0.85 18.42
N ALA A 172 10.72 1.95 18.24
CA ALA A 172 11.18 3.30 18.52
C ALA A 172 10.99 3.74 19.99
N ALA A 173 10.33 2.91 20.81
CA ALA A 173 10.15 3.21 22.22
C ALA A 173 11.49 3.16 22.97
N ALA A 174 11.66 4.04 23.98
CA ALA A 174 12.88 4.06 24.80
C ALA A 174 13.17 2.68 25.41
N PRO A 175 14.42 2.20 25.36
CA PRO A 175 15.66 2.90 25.01
C PRO A 175 16.01 2.99 23.51
N ASN A 176 15.17 2.48 22.60
CA ASN A 176 15.37 2.48 21.14
C ASN A 176 16.81 2.05 20.74
N PRO A 177 17.19 0.79 20.97
CA PRO A 177 18.56 0.33 20.81
C PRO A 177 19.05 0.36 19.35
N THR A 178 18.15 0.31 18.38
CA THR A 178 18.47 0.29 16.95
C THR A 178 18.37 1.66 16.28
N GLY A 179 17.90 2.69 17.02
CA GLY A 179 17.63 4.00 16.44
C GLY A 179 16.49 3.95 15.41
N ALA A 180 15.48 3.12 15.67
CA ALA A 180 14.34 2.95 14.76
C ALA A 180 13.52 4.23 14.65
N VAL A 181 13.14 4.60 13.41
CA VAL A 181 12.37 5.81 13.11
C VAL A 181 11.19 5.49 12.17
N PRO A 182 10.07 6.23 12.26
CA PRO A 182 8.96 6.09 11.32
C PRO A 182 9.35 6.56 9.90
N VAL A 183 8.56 6.19 8.92
CA VAL A 183 8.82 6.45 7.48
C VAL A 183 9.01 7.94 7.19
N HIS A 184 8.22 8.81 7.82
CA HIS A 184 8.28 10.26 7.56
C HIS A 184 9.56 10.95 8.05
N GLU A 185 10.37 10.28 8.87
CA GLU A 185 11.71 10.77 9.29
C GLU A 185 12.78 10.58 8.20
N LEU A 186 12.53 9.73 7.21
CA LEU A 186 13.40 9.50 6.07
C LEU A 186 12.82 10.03 4.77
N VAL A 187 11.50 9.93 4.59
CA VAL A 187 10.83 10.33 3.36
C VAL A 187 10.16 11.69 3.56
N HIS A 188 10.77 12.77 3.05
CA HIS A 188 10.29 14.14 3.26
C HIS A 188 9.59 14.74 2.03
N ASP A 189 10.00 14.33 0.82
CA ASP A 189 9.59 14.98 -0.43
C ASP A 189 8.42 14.28 -1.14
N LYS A 190 7.75 13.35 -0.45
CA LYS A 190 6.62 12.62 -1.01
C LYS A 190 5.37 12.75 -0.13
N PRO A 191 4.19 12.79 -0.75
CA PRO A 191 2.95 12.69 0.02
C PRO A 191 2.85 11.32 0.69
N ILE A 192 2.66 11.32 2.02
CA ILE A 192 2.54 10.10 2.83
C ILE A 192 1.13 9.98 3.38
N VAL A 193 0.52 8.81 3.22
CA VAL A 193 -0.71 8.43 3.91
C VAL A 193 -0.35 7.55 5.09
N ASN A 194 -0.68 8.00 6.29
CA ASN A 194 -0.47 7.25 7.52
C ASN A 194 -1.72 6.43 7.87
N VAL A 195 -1.57 5.12 7.96
CA VAL A 195 -2.64 4.18 8.34
C VAL A 195 -2.24 3.47 9.63
N PRO A 196 -2.35 4.16 10.79
CA PRO A 196 -1.93 3.58 12.07
C PRO A 196 -2.86 2.46 12.54
N GLY A 197 -2.31 1.61 13.37
CA GLY A 197 -2.93 0.43 13.97
C GLY A 197 -1.84 -0.63 14.19
N CYS A 198 -2.06 -1.58 15.07
CA CYS A 198 -1.09 -2.66 15.30
C CYS A 198 -1.82 -4.02 15.40
N PRO A 199 -2.21 -4.55 14.23
CA PRO A 199 -2.22 -3.96 12.89
C PRO A 199 -3.42 -3.01 12.64
N PRO A 200 -3.45 -2.25 11.52
CA PRO A 200 -4.65 -1.56 11.06
C PRO A 200 -5.76 -2.56 10.70
N ILE A 201 -7.00 -2.09 10.71
CA ILE A 201 -8.15 -2.90 10.28
C ILE A 201 -8.02 -3.21 8.79
N ALA A 202 -8.24 -4.47 8.40
CA ALA A 202 -8.10 -4.95 7.03
C ALA A 202 -8.86 -4.10 6.01
N GLU A 203 -10.14 -3.79 6.29
CA GLU A 203 -10.99 -2.99 5.41
C GLU A 203 -10.52 -1.53 5.31
N VAL A 204 -9.86 -0.99 6.33
CA VAL A 204 -9.23 0.34 6.25
C VAL A 204 -8.05 0.31 5.28
N MET A 205 -7.20 -0.73 5.36
CA MET A 205 -6.07 -0.88 4.45
C MET A 205 -6.54 -1.03 3.00
N THR A 206 -7.46 -1.95 2.73
CA THR A 206 -8.00 -2.15 1.39
C THR A 206 -8.76 -0.93 0.89
N GLY A 207 -9.50 -0.24 1.76
CA GLY A 207 -10.22 0.99 1.41
C GLY A 207 -9.29 2.13 1.02
N VAL A 208 -8.20 2.35 1.74
CA VAL A 208 -7.18 3.36 1.41
C VAL A 208 -6.50 3.03 0.09
N LEU A 209 -6.03 1.78 -0.06
CA LEU A 209 -5.38 1.33 -1.30
C LEU A 209 -6.31 1.49 -2.50
N THR A 210 -7.54 1.01 -2.39
CA THR A 210 -8.54 1.13 -3.46
C THR A 210 -8.86 2.58 -3.79
N HIS A 211 -8.92 3.49 -2.80
CA HIS A 211 -9.13 4.92 -3.04
C HIS A 211 -8.02 5.49 -3.93
N VAL A 212 -6.77 5.22 -3.55
CA VAL A 212 -5.59 5.68 -4.31
C VAL A 212 -5.60 5.15 -5.74
N LEU A 213 -5.89 3.86 -5.91
CA LEU A 213 -5.98 3.21 -7.22
C LEU A 213 -7.10 3.80 -8.09
N THR A 214 -8.29 3.98 -7.50
CA THR A 214 -9.47 4.45 -8.20
C THR A 214 -9.33 5.90 -8.66
N PHE A 215 -8.92 6.78 -7.74
CA PHE A 215 -8.89 8.21 -8.02
C PHE A 215 -7.53 8.74 -8.47
N GLY A 216 -6.45 7.98 -8.28
CA GLY A 216 -5.08 8.40 -8.59
C GLY A 216 -4.60 9.57 -7.74
N ARG A 217 -5.24 9.79 -6.59
CA ARG A 217 -4.94 10.84 -5.61
C ARG A 217 -5.16 10.32 -4.20
N LEU A 218 -4.56 10.99 -3.23
CA LEU A 218 -4.75 10.66 -1.83
C LEU A 218 -6.16 11.00 -1.35
N PRO A 219 -6.72 10.25 -0.36
CA PRO A 219 -7.92 10.65 0.37
C PRO A 219 -7.67 11.97 1.12
N GLU A 220 -8.74 12.60 1.62
CA GLU A 220 -8.59 13.75 2.51
C GLU A 220 -7.91 13.31 3.81
N LEU A 221 -6.80 13.98 4.16
CA LEU A 221 -5.98 13.64 5.31
C LEU A 221 -6.19 14.63 6.47
N ASP A 222 -6.03 14.15 7.69
CA ASP A 222 -5.94 14.98 8.89
C ASP A 222 -4.51 15.57 9.05
N ARG A 223 -4.28 16.31 10.14
CA ARG A 223 -2.98 16.94 10.43
C ARG A 223 -1.82 15.97 10.64
N THR A 224 -2.12 14.71 10.89
CA THR A 224 -1.13 13.63 11.09
C THR A 224 -1.03 12.71 9.87
N GLY A 225 -1.60 13.11 8.73
CA GLY A 225 -1.54 12.35 7.50
C GLY A 225 -2.47 11.13 7.44
N ARG A 226 -3.47 11.04 8.34
CA ARG A 226 -4.40 9.90 8.38
C ARG A 226 -5.66 10.19 7.55
N PRO A 227 -6.20 9.20 6.82
CA PRO A 227 -7.43 9.36 6.05
C PRO A 227 -8.62 9.73 6.95
N LYS A 228 -9.24 10.89 6.72
CA LYS A 228 -10.36 11.39 7.53
C LYS A 228 -11.57 10.47 7.47
N ASN A 229 -11.80 9.78 6.36
CA ASN A 229 -12.92 8.84 6.22
C ASN A 229 -12.88 7.72 7.27
N PHE A 230 -11.68 7.32 7.71
CA PHE A 230 -11.50 6.24 8.69
C PHE A 230 -11.09 6.73 10.07
N TYR A 231 -10.32 7.83 10.14
CA TYR A 231 -9.74 8.32 11.39
C TYR A 231 -10.30 9.68 11.84
N GLY A 232 -11.22 10.27 11.07
CA GLY A 232 -11.75 11.61 11.34
C GLY A 232 -12.72 11.69 12.54
N GLN A 233 -13.22 10.57 13.03
CA GLN A 233 -14.13 10.52 14.18
C GLN A 233 -13.55 9.64 15.30
N ARG A 234 -13.63 10.12 16.53
CA ARG A 234 -13.29 9.35 17.72
C ARG A 234 -14.56 8.74 18.31
N ILE A 235 -14.41 7.67 19.09
CA ILE A 235 -15.55 7.07 19.82
C ILE A 235 -16.28 8.12 20.65
N HIS A 236 -15.53 8.98 21.35
CA HIS A 236 -16.09 10.03 22.21
C HIS A 236 -16.80 11.17 21.45
N ASP A 237 -16.57 11.32 20.15
CA ASP A 237 -17.28 12.34 19.34
C ASP A 237 -18.76 11.96 19.13
N LYS A 238 -19.13 10.71 19.48
CA LYS A 238 -20.49 10.17 19.35
C LYS A 238 -21.09 9.64 20.66
N CYS A 239 -20.44 9.89 21.79
CA CYS A 239 -20.99 9.53 23.12
C CYS A 239 -22.08 10.49 23.57
#